data_1385c280f565dd6089ada36e082fca3d
#
_entry.id   1385c280f565dd6089ada36e082fca3d
#
_cell.length_a   1.000
_cell.length_b   1.000
_cell.length_c   1.000
_cell.angle_alpha   90.00
_cell.angle_beta   90.00
_cell.angle_gamma   90.00
#
_symmetry.space_group_name_H-M   'P 1'
#
loop_
_entity.id
_entity.type
_entity.pdbx_description
1 polymer ?
#
loop_
_entity_poly.entity_id
_entity_poly.type
_entity_poly.pdbx_seq_one_letter_code
_entity_poly.pdbx_strand_id
1 'polypeptide(L)'
;MTRPTMTGTLPADPQRRHWLRAGLTTAAVAALAPVAGSAAAAAPSAAADTAIDVLRLDLNESSYGPSPKVGPAVQRALVEAPRYVSAAQLQALQVQIATLEGVAPEQVIVGEVLEALGQHLALSEGAGGFIYSVPGYGALVDAARPFGGRAVEVPLNARLENDLPALLATIAPDTRALFVVNPHNPSGTLSPGADFDRFVSAAQARTLVIVDEAYLDYREDAAALSAVRLLRQGQNVVVFRTLGKIHALAGLQVGYALAPTGLAGALRQRGVGGAHAQNQLSLAAAAAALADTVHVAQVRRSVALERQRWQQVLTGLGLRSTEAAGNFVFVDTGRPHAAVAAGLLQQGVRIARVFAPYDTWVRITIGTPAENRRAQQALGHVLA
;
A
#
# COMPACT_ATOMS: atom_id res chain seq x y z
N MET A 1 -28.16 -40.06 42.18
CA MET A 1 -27.70 -38.70 42.46
C MET A 1 -27.91 -37.86 41.21
N THR A 2 -28.89 -36.99 41.30
CA THR A 2 -29.58 -36.20 40.27
C THR A 2 -28.73 -35.04 39.74
N ARG A 3 -28.66 -34.86 38.42
CA ARG A 3 -28.16 -33.66 37.74
C ARG A 3 -29.21 -32.53 37.87
N PRO A 4 -28.82 -31.27 38.09
CA PRO A 4 -29.73 -30.13 37.91
C PRO A 4 -29.60 -29.59 36.47
N THR A 5 -30.75 -29.53 35.79
CA THR A 5 -31.01 -28.77 34.55
C THR A 5 -31.14 -27.28 34.90
N MET A 6 -30.27 -26.44 34.38
CA MET A 6 -30.47 -24.98 34.40
C MET A 6 -31.03 -24.51 33.04
N THR A 7 -32.35 -24.23 33.03
CA THR A 7 -33.01 -23.44 31.98
C THR A 7 -32.96 -21.97 32.40
N GLY A 8 -32.05 -21.22 31.80
CA GLY A 8 -31.98 -19.77 31.92
C GLY A 8 -32.48 -19.13 30.63
N THR A 9 -33.72 -18.62 30.63
CA THR A 9 -34.23 -17.75 29.57
C THR A 9 -33.67 -16.35 29.74
N LEU A 10 -32.96 -15.85 28.71
CA LEU A 10 -32.49 -14.44 28.64
C LEU A 10 -33.69 -13.51 28.43
N PRO A 11 -33.79 -12.36 29.12
CA PRO A 11 -34.87 -11.40 28.91
C PRO A 11 -34.77 -10.73 27.54
N ALA A 12 -35.89 -10.64 26.84
CA ALA A 12 -36.03 -9.99 25.56
C ALA A 12 -35.92 -8.45 25.73
N ASP A 13 -34.97 -7.84 25.08
CA ASP A 13 -34.80 -6.39 25.01
C ASP A 13 -35.95 -5.74 24.21
N PRO A 14 -36.77 -4.84 24.81
CA PRO A 14 -37.89 -4.19 24.12
C PRO A 14 -37.50 -3.18 23.06
N GLN A 15 -36.26 -2.73 23.02
CA GLN A 15 -35.80 -1.66 22.08
C GLN A 15 -35.57 -2.17 20.65
N ARG A 16 -35.39 -3.47 20.43
CA ARG A 16 -35.21 -4.04 19.08
C ARG A 16 -36.50 -4.09 18.22
N ARG A 17 -37.67 -3.85 18.80
CA ARG A 17 -38.96 -3.93 18.07
C ARG A 17 -39.47 -2.61 17.50
N HIS A 18 -38.83 -1.46 17.80
CA HIS A 18 -39.31 -0.16 17.33
C HIS A 18 -38.77 0.25 15.93
N TRP A 19 -37.73 -0.36 15.43
CA TRP A 19 -37.16 -0.02 14.12
C TRP A 19 -37.89 -0.68 12.93
N LEU A 20 -38.73 -1.68 13.15
CA LEU A 20 -39.47 -2.42 12.11
C LEU A 20 -40.90 -1.94 11.88
N ARG A 21 -41.38 -0.90 12.59
CA ARG A 21 -42.78 -0.42 12.47
C ARG A 21 -42.93 0.99 11.89
N ALA A 22 -41.86 1.66 11.51
CA ALA A 22 -41.88 3.04 10.96
C ALA A 22 -41.83 3.12 9.41
N GLY A 23 -42.09 2.01 8.71
CA GLY A 23 -41.93 1.93 7.26
C GLY A 23 -43.22 1.58 6.44
N LEU A 24 -44.40 1.81 6.96
CA LEU A 24 -45.63 1.51 6.19
C LEU A 24 -46.74 2.49 6.55
N THR A 25 -46.77 3.66 5.95
CA THR A 25 -47.98 4.45 5.60
C THR A 25 -47.54 5.66 4.75
N THR A 26 -47.80 5.59 3.49
CA THR A 26 -48.50 6.58 2.62
C THR A 26 -48.20 6.26 1.16
N ALA A 27 -49.02 5.39 0.57
CA ALA A 27 -49.18 5.35 -0.87
C ALA A 27 -50.36 6.27 -1.23
N ALA A 28 -50.08 7.46 -1.75
CA ALA A 28 -51.08 8.29 -2.40
C ALA A 28 -50.98 8.05 -3.91
N VAL A 29 -52.02 7.50 -4.48
CA VAL A 29 -52.25 7.33 -5.91
C VAL A 29 -52.56 8.76 -6.47
N ALA A 30 -51.71 9.25 -7.34
CA ALA A 30 -52.00 10.43 -8.16
C ALA A 30 -52.08 10.00 -9.63
N ALA A 31 -53.24 10.26 -10.22
CA ALA A 31 -53.61 9.92 -11.59
C ALA A 31 -52.72 10.68 -12.62
N LEU A 32 -52.29 9.93 -13.63
CA LEU A 32 -51.60 10.47 -14.81
C LEU A 32 -52.64 11.15 -15.74
N ALA A 33 -52.45 12.46 -15.99
CA ALA A 33 -52.98 13.14 -17.17
C ALA A 33 -51.79 13.54 -18.08
N PRO A 34 -51.91 13.35 -19.41
CA PRO A 34 -50.83 13.72 -20.28
C PRO A 34 -50.89 15.25 -20.58
N VAL A 35 -49.88 15.98 -20.16
CA VAL A 35 -49.65 17.37 -20.62
C VAL A 35 -48.55 17.30 -21.70
N ALA A 36 -48.98 17.48 -22.93
CA ALA A 36 -48.07 17.77 -24.04
C ALA A 36 -47.65 19.25 -23.92
N GLY A 37 -46.46 19.45 -23.38
CA GLY A 37 -45.80 20.75 -23.36
C GLY A 37 -44.41 20.60 -23.97
N SER A 38 -44.20 21.22 -25.13
CA SER A 38 -42.89 21.35 -25.76
C SER A 38 -41.97 22.15 -24.83
N ALA A 39 -41.14 21.44 -24.05
CA ALA A 39 -40.03 22.05 -23.35
C ALA A 39 -38.87 22.16 -24.34
N ALA A 40 -38.59 23.37 -24.80
CA ALA A 40 -37.30 23.71 -25.37
C ALA A 40 -36.25 23.39 -24.32
N ALA A 41 -35.42 22.40 -24.60
CA ALA A 41 -34.28 22.04 -23.74
C ALA A 41 -33.33 23.26 -23.74
N ALA A 42 -33.38 24.02 -22.66
CA ALA A 42 -32.30 24.94 -22.34
C ALA A 42 -31.06 24.07 -22.12
N ALA A 43 -30.09 24.19 -23.02
CA ALA A 43 -28.78 23.62 -22.82
C ALA A 43 -28.25 24.06 -21.45
N PRO A 44 -27.72 23.18 -20.61
CA PRO A 44 -27.10 23.63 -19.38
C PRO A 44 -25.97 24.56 -19.78
N SER A 45 -26.07 25.82 -19.36
CA SER A 45 -24.96 26.77 -19.37
C SER A 45 -23.83 26.10 -18.62
N ALA A 46 -22.82 25.62 -19.35
CA ALA A 46 -21.55 25.25 -18.77
C ALA A 46 -20.93 26.53 -18.20
N ALA A 47 -21.33 26.91 -16.99
CA ALA A 47 -20.44 27.64 -16.12
C ALA A 47 -19.22 26.76 -16.00
N ALA A 48 -18.17 27.09 -16.75
CA ALA A 48 -16.85 26.52 -16.56
C ALA A 48 -16.42 26.90 -15.14
N ASP A 49 -16.80 26.03 -14.20
CA ASP A 49 -16.16 25.99 -12.90
C ASP A 49 -14.70 25.71 -13.22
N THR A 50 -13.85 26.73 -13.15
CA THR A 50 -12.40 26.58 -13.27
C THR A 50 -11.89 25.93 -11.99
N ALA A 51 -12.39 24.71 -11.72
CA ALA A 51 -11.79 23.84 -10.75
C ALA A 51 -10.35 23.63 -11.20
N ILE A 52 -9.40 24.17 -10.45
CA ILE A 52 -7.99 23.96 -10.68
C ILE A 52 -7.81 22.44 -10.72
N ASP A 53 -7.39 21.92 -11.87
CA ASP A 53 -7.05 20.51 -12.02
C ASP A 53 -5.86 20.21 -11.08
N VAL A 54 -6.18 19.61 -9.92
CA VAL A 54 -5.20 19.37 -8.86
C VAL A 54 -4.35 18.17 -9.21
N LEU A 55 -3.10 18.42 -9.53
CA LEU A 55 -2.08 17.39 -9.72
C LEU A 55 -1.84 16.67 -8.39
N ARG A 56 -2.12 15.37 -8.35
CA ARG A 56 -2.01 14.53 -7.15
C ARG A 56 -0.65 13.87 -7.07
N LEU A 57 0.25 14.40 -6.24
CA LEU A 57 1.60 13.85 -5.99
C LEU A 57 1.79 13.49 -4.50
N ASP A 58 0.74 13.00 -3.86
CA ASP A 58 0.65 12.79 -2.40
C ASP A 58 0.78 11.31 -1.96
N LEU A 59 0.37 10.33 -2.79
CA LEU A 59 0.23 8.94 -2.38
C LEU A 59 1.24 7.95 -3.01
N ASN A 60 2.26 8.45 -3.68
CA ASN A 60 3.24 7.61 -4.40
C ASN A 60 2.55 6.68 -5.42
N GLU A 61 1.49 7.16 -6.06
CA GLU A 61 0.85 6.49 -7.19
C GLU A 61 1.74 6.59 -8.43
N SER A 62 1.51 5.75 -9.44
CA SER A 62 2.26 5.82 -10.70
C SER A 62 1.48 6.63 -11.74
N SER A 63 2.01 7.78 -12.13
CA SER A 63 1.44 8.62 -13.19
C SER A 63 1.61 8.03 -14.60
N TYR A 64 2.36 6.93 -14.74
CA TYR A 64 2.59 6.29 -16.04
C TYR A 64 1.47 5.34 -16.45
N GLY A 65 0.51 5.09 -15.55
CA GLY A 65 -0.58 4.15 -15.79
C GLY A 65 -0.14 2.68 -15.79
N PRO A 66 -1.11 1.76 -15.82
CA PRO A 66 -0.84 0.33 -15.88
C PRO A 66 -0.35 -0.09 -17.27
N SER A 67 0.23 -1.30 -17.35
CA SER A 67 0.56 -1.92 -18.64
C SER A 67 -0.64 -1.90 -19.60
N PRO A 68 -0.43 -1.60 -20.89
CA PRO A 68 -1.50 -1.64 -21.90
C PRO A 68 -2.18 -3.02 -22.02
N LYS A 69 -1.57 -4.10 -21.49
CA LYS A 69 -2.18 -5.43 -21.43
C LYS A 69 -3.27 -5.55 -20.36
N VAL A 70 -3.27 -4.65 -19.35
CA VAL A 70 -4.21 -4.70 -18.21
C VAL A 70 -5.65 -4.41 -18.66
N GLY A 71 -5.87 -3.34 -19.41
CA GLY A 71 -7.22 -2.96 -19.85
C GLY A 71 -7.98 -4.10 -20.54
N PRO A 72 -7.42 -4.70 -21.61
CA PRO A 72 -8.04 -5.85 -22.28
C PRO A 72 -8.22 -7.08 -21.36
N ALA A 73 -7.31 -7.32 -20.40
CA ALA A 73 -7.45 -8.43 -19.46
C ALA A 73 -8.64 -8.21 -18.51
N VAL A 74 -8.78 -7.01 -17.96
CA VAL A 74 -9.91 -6.61 -17.11
C VAL A 74 -11.22 -6.68 -17.87
N GLN A 75 -11.27 -6.20 -19.12
CA GLN A 75 -12.48 -6.29 -19.96
C GLN A 75 -12.93 -7.73 -20.17
N ARG A 76 -12.00 -8.64 -20.45
CA ARG A 76 -12.33 -10.08 -20.55
C ARG A 76 -12.83 -10.66 -19.24
N ALA A 77 -12.26 -10.23 -18.11
CA ALA A 77 -12.67 -10.71 -16.79
C ALA A 77 -14.05 -10.21 -16.34
N LEU A 78 -14.57 -9.11 -16.94
CA LEU A 78 -15.91 -8.58 -16.59
C LEU A 78 -17.03 -9.60 -16.85
N VAL A 79 -16.89 -10.48 -17.84
CA VAL A 79 -17.87 -11.55 -18.12
C VAL A 79 -18.01 -12.54 -16.94
N GLU A 80 -16.92 -12.68 -16.18
CA GLU A 80 -16.87 -13.54 -14.98
C GLU A 80 -17.28 -12.81 -13.69
N ALA A 81 -17.63 -11.52 -13.75
CA ALA A 81 -18.02 -10.75 -12.56
C ALA A 81 -19.17 -11.36 -11.74
N PRO A 82 -20.16 -12.07 -12.32
CA PRO A 82 -21.19 -12.77 -11.56
C PRO A 82 -20.68 -14.03 -10.82
N ARG A 83 -19.44 -14.44 -11.01
CA ARG A 83 -18.86 -15.66 -10.45
C ARG A 83 -17.78 -15.34 -9.42
N TYR A 84 -17.73 -16.16 -8.37
CA TYR A 84 -16.59 -16.14 -7.45
C TYR A 84 -15.32 -16.61 -8.15
N VAL A 85 -14.18 -16.10 -7.68
CA VAL A 85 -12.88 -16.59 -8.13
C VAL A 85 -12.75 -18.07 -7.77
N SER A 86 -12.38 -18.89 -8.74
CA SER A 86 -12.10 -20.31 -8.52
C SER A 86 -10.72 -20.54 -7.93
N ALA A 87 -10.55 -21.67 -7.24
CA ALA A 87 -9.24 -22.09 -6.74
C ALA A 87 -8.19 -22.21 -7.85
N ALA A 88 -8.59 -22.66 -9.04
CA ALA A 88 -7.71 -22.79 -10.20
C ALA A 88 -7.22 -21.43 -10.73
N GLN A 89 -8.08 -20.41 -10.77
CA GLN A 89 -7.69 -19.05 -11.18
C GLN A 89 -6.68 -18.45 -10.21
N LEU A 90 -6.94 -18.58 -8.89
CA LEU A 90 -6.01 -18.13 -7.88
C LEU A 90 -4.66 -18.86 -7.98
N GLN A 91 -4.70 -20.20 -8.11
CA GLN A 91 -3.51 -21.02 -8.24
C GLN A 91 -2.67 -20.65 -9.47
N ALA A 92 -3.30 -20.34 -10.60
CA ALA A 92 -2.60 -19.88 -11.80
C ALA A 92 -1.76 -18.62 -11.54
N LEU A 93 -2.33 -17.62 -10.82
CA LEU A 93 -1.58 -16.43 -10.43
C LEU A 93 -0.49 -16.74 -9.40
N GLN A 94 -0.76 -17.62 -8.44
CA GLN A 94 0.26 -18.06 -7.46
C GLN A 94 1.45 -18.73 -8.15
N VAL A 95 1.22 -19.59 -9.13
CA VAL A 95 2.28 -20.24 -9.93
C VAL A 95 3.06 -19.21 -10.74
N GLN A 96 2.38 -18.23 -11.36
CA GLN A 96 3.04 -17.14 -12.08
C GLN A 96 3.96 -16.33 -11.17
N ILE A 97 3.48 -15.93 -9.98
CA ILE A 97 4.29 -15.18 -9.00
C ILE A 97 5.44 -16.07 -8.50
N ALA A 98 5.17 -17.32 -8.17
CA ALA A 98 6.18 -18.26 -7.70
C ALA A 98 7.33 -18.45 -8.71
N THR A 99 6.98 -18.55 -9.99
CA THR A 99 7.96 -18.63 -11.10
C THR A 99 8.79 -17.35 -11.20
N LEU A 100 8.12 -16.17 -11.11
CA LEU A 100 8.79 -14.87 -11.15
C LEU A 100 9.78 -14.70 -10.00
N GLU A 101 9.37 -15.08 -8.80
CA GLU A 101 10.13 -14.87 -7.56
C GLU A 101 11.05 -16.06 -7.21
N GLY A 102 10.98 -17.16 -7.95
CA GLY A 102 11.79 -18.37 -7.72
C GLY A 102 11.50 -19.04 -6.38
N VAL A 103 10.24 -19.09 -5.95
CA VAL A 103 9.75 -19.73 -4.72
C VAL A 103 8.73 -20.82 -5.04
N ALA A 104 8.30 -21.59 -4.04
CA ALA A 104 7.20 -22.54 -4.21
C ALA A 104 5.83 -21.83 -4.22
N PRO A 105 4.84 -22.29 -5.02
CA PRO A 105 3.50 -21.68 -5.04
C PRO A 105 2.82 -21.63 -3.66
N GLU A 106 3.13 -22.58 -2.78
CA GLU A 106 2.64 -22.66 -1.40
C GLU A 106 3.16 -21.52 -0.53
N GLN A 107 4.25 -20.86 -0.91
CA GLN A 107 4.81 -19.70 -0.23
C GLN A 107 4.13 -18.38 -0.64
N VAL A 108 3.33 -18.39 -1.72
CA VAL A 108 2.68 -17.18 -2.28
C VAL A 108 1.30 -16.97 -1.67
N ILE A 109 1.06 -15.78 -1.15
CA ILE A 109 -0.24 -15.33 -0.63
C ILE A 109 -0.65 -14.10 -1.44
N VAL A 110 -1.72 -14.21 -2.23
CA VAL A 110 -2.20 -13.12 -3.09
C VAL A 110 -3.18 -12.25 -2.33
N GLY A 111 -3.09 -10.92 -2.51
CA GLY A 111 -3.98 -9.91 -1.94
C GLY A 111 -3.26 -8.84 -1.14
N GLU A 112 -4.00 -7.95 -0.51
CA GLU A 112 -3.51 -6.98 0.47
C GLU A 112 -3.31 -7.71 1.82
N VAL A 113 -2.11 -8.25 2.02
CA VAL A 113 -1.84 -9.22 3.11
C VAL A 113 -1.30 -8.54 4.37
N LEU A 114 -0.78 -7.32 4.27
CA LEU A 114 0.03 -6.72 5.32
C LEU A 114 -0.73 -6.54 6.63
N GLU A 115 -1.94 -5.96 6.58
CA GLU A 115 -2.79 -5.75 7.75
C GLU A 115 -3.29 -7.09 8.32
N ALA A 116 -3.70 -8.01 7.44
CA ALA A 116 -4.14 -9.35 7.85
C ALA A 116 -3.01 -10.14 8.54
N LEU A 117 -1.77 -9.97 8.10
CA LEU A 117 -0.59 -10.55 8.75
C LEU A 117 -0.38 -9.97 10.14
N GLY A 118 -0.48 -8.63 10.31
CA GLY A 118 -0.39 -7.98 11.62
C GLY A 118 -1.42 -8.50 12.61
N GLN A 119 -2.68 -8.60 12.18
CA GLN A 119 -3.77 -9.18 12.97
C GLN A 119 -3.51 -10.65 13.31
N HIS A 120 -3.08 -11.43 12.32
CA HIS A 120 -2.77 -12.85 12.52
C HIS A 120 -1.71 -13.07 13.59
N LEU A 121 -0.61 -12.33 13.54
CA LEU A 121 0.49 -12.46 14.49
C LEU A 121 0.06 -12.07 15.91
N ALA A 122 -0.70 -10.98 16.06
CA ALA A 122 -1.21 -10.55 17.37
C ALA A 122 -2.18 -11.57 17.97
N LEU A 123 -3.07 -12.18 17.15
CA LEU A 123 -4.05 -13.16 17.60
C LEU A 123 -3.45 -14.54 17.88
N SER A 124 -2.42 -14.96 17.14
CA SER A 124 -1.88 -16.31 17.22
C SER A 124 -0.87 -16.48 18.35
N GLU A 125 -0.09 -15.45 18.61
CA GLU A 125 1.04 -15.52 19.53
C GLU A 125 0.81 -14.71 20.80
N GLY A 126 -0.35 -14.05 20.92
CA GLY A 126 -0.71 -13.20 22.03
C GLY A 126 -0.05 -11.81 21.99
N ALA A 127 -0.22 -11.07 23.08
CA ALA A 127 0.38 -9.73 23.21
C ALA A 127 1.89 -9.76 23.04
N GLY A 128 2.45 -8.78 22.30
CA GLY A 128 3.88 -8.69 22.10
C GLY A 128 4.31 -7.50 21.23
N GLY A 129 5.61 -7.33 21.07
CA GLY A 129 6.21 -6.19 20.38
C GLY A 129 6.22 -6.34 18.86
N PHE A 130 5.84 -5.28 18.15
CA PHE A 130 5.99 -5.11 16.71
C PHE A 130 6.96 -3.96 16.49
N ILE A 131 8.19 -4.28 16.12
CA ILE A 131 9.28 -3.31 15.96
C ILE A 131 9.21 -2.72 14.53
N TYR A 132 9.32 -1.40 14.39
CA TYR A 132 9.37 -0.74 13.08
C TYR A 132 10.05 0.63 13.16
N SER A 133 10.51 1.14 12.00
CA SER A 133 11.12 2.47 11.91
C SER A 133 10.09 3.58 11.91
N VAL A 134 10.39 4.69 12.62
CA VAL A 134 9.55 5.90 12.65
C VAL A 134 10.35 7.16 12.28
N PRO A 135 9.69 8.12 11.57
CA PRO A 135 8.39 7.98 10.92
C PRO A 135 8.46 6.93 9.82
N GLY A 136 7.40 6.14 9.67
CA GLY A 136 7.36 5.04 8.72
C GLY A 136 5.94 4.68 8.28
N TYR A 137 5.84 3.66 7.44
CA TYR A 137 4.58 3.04 7.07
C TYR A 137 4.23 1.97 8.12
N GLY A 138 3.16 2.20 8.86
CA GLY A 138 2.83 1.40 10.04
C GLY A 138 1.65 0.43 9.87
N ALA A 139 1.13 0.19 8.65
CA ALA A 139 -0.12 -0.55 8.44
C ALA A 139 -0.18 -1.91 9.13
N LEU A 140 0.90 -2.70 9.08
CA LEU A 140 1.01 -3.98 9.79
C LEU A 140 0.87 -3.79 11.31
N VAL A 141 1.58 -2.82 11.86
CA VAL A 141 1.63 -2.55 13.31
C VAL A 141 0.30 -1.99 13.80
N ASP A 142 -0.28 -1.05 13.04
CA ASP A 142 -1.57 -0.44 13.35
C ASP A 142 -2.70 -1.50 13.33
N ALA A 143 -2.65 -2.44 12.41
CA ALA A 143 -3.59 -3.56 12.34
C ALA A 143 -3.43 -4.56 13.51
N ALA A 144 -2.24 -4.70 14.08
CA ALA A 144 -1.99 -5.55 15.23
C ALA A 144 -2.47 -4.93 16.56
N ARG A 145 -2.44 -3.59 16.71
CA ARG A 145 -2.76 -2.87 17.95
C ARG A 145 -4.11 -3.25 18.59
N PRO A 146 -5.24 -3.33 17.85
CA PRO A 146 -6.53 -3.71 18.43
C PRO A 146 -6.57 -5.12 19.04
N PHE A 147 -5.62 -5.96 18.67
CA PHE A 147 -5.51 -7.37 19.08
C PHE A 147 -4.38 -7.61 20.09
N GLY A 148 -3.88 -6.54 20.75
CA GLY A 148 -2.85 -6.63 21.78
C GLY A 148 -1.41 -6.49 21.26
N GLY A 149 -1.23 -6.20 19.98
CA GLY A 149 0.09 -5.86 19.42
C GLY A 149 0.59 -4.52 19.97
N ARG A 150 1.81 -4.51 20.51
CA ARG A 150 2.46 -3.30 21.04
C ARG A 150 3.43 -2.75 20.00
N ALA A 151 3.21 -1.51 19.56
CA ALA A 151 4.14 -0.82 18.68
C ALA A 151 5.46 -0.53 19.43
N VAL A 152 6.58 -0.88 18.82
CA VAL A 152 7.92 -0.60 19.31
C VAL A 152 8.65 0.22 18.26
N GLU A 153 8.72 1.51 18.50
CA GLU A 153 9.18 2.52 17.57
C GLU A 153 10.69 2.69 17.64
N VAL A 154 11.38 2.64 16.51
CA VAL A 154 12.81 2.91 16.39
C VAL A 154 12.99 4.09 15.44
N PRO A 155 13.56 5.22 15.88
CA PRO A 155 13.82 6.36 15.03
C PRO A 155 14.76 6.01 13.88
N LEU A 156 14.62 6.71 12.75
CA LEU A 156 15.60 6.68 11.66
C LEU A 156 16.94 7.21 12.15
N ASN A 157 18.03 6.77 11.51
CA ASN A 157 19.36 7.32 11.78
C ASN A 157 19.51 8.77 11.25
N ALA A 158 20.65 9.42 11.50
CA ALA A 158 20.92 10.79 11.09
C ALA A 158 20.88 11.03 9.56
N ARG A 159 20.95 9.95 8.75
CA ARG A 159 20.81 9.99 7.29
C ARG A 159 19.40 9.69 6.81
N LEU A 160 18.43 9.58 7.74
CA LEU A 160 17.04 9.21 7.48
C LEU A 160 16.90 7.82 6.87
N GLU A 161 17.78 6.89 7.24
CA GLU A 161 17.73 5.47 6.88
C GLU A 161 17.19 4.64 8.03
N ASN A 162 16.72 3.43 7.75
CA ASN A 162 16.48 2.44 8.80
C ASN A 162 17.74 2.26 9.65
N ASP A 163 17.65 2.48 10.95
CA ASP A 163 18.76 2.24 11.88
C ASP A 163 18.86 0.74 12.18
N LEU A 164 19.54 0.01 11.30
CA LEU A 164 19.63 -1.45 11.38
C LEU A 164 20.22 -1.94 12.71
N PRO A 165 21.31 -1.34 13.27
CA PRO A 165 21.81 -1.68 14.60
C PRO A 165 20.78 -1.47 15.71
N ALA A 166 20.09 -0.32 15.72
CA ALA A 166 19.09 -0.02 16.74
C ALA A 166 17.87 -0.95 16.64
N LEU A 167 17.38 -1.23 15.42
CA LEU A 167 16.31 -2.20 15.18
C LEU A 167 16.68 -3.58 15.72
N LEU A 168 17.90 -4.07 15.44
CA LEU A 168 18.37 -5.38 15.92
C LEU A 168 18.51 -5.42 17.45
N ALA A 169 19.02 -4.35 18.06
CA ALA A 169 19.17 -4.23 19.50
C ALA A 169 17.85 -4.19 20.26
N THR A 170 16.78 -3.72 19.61
CA THR A 170 15.45 -3.58 20.21
C THR A 170 14.69 -4.92 20.28
N ILE A 171 15.14 -5.99 19.60
CA ILE A 171 14.47 -7.29 19.62
C ILE A 171 14.54 -7.89 21.04
N ALA A 172 13.37 -8.12 21.64
CA ALA A 172 13.17 -8.71 22.96
C ALA A 172 12.51 -10.10 22.88
N PRO A 173 12.48 -10.90 23.97
CA PRO A 173 11.83 -12.22 23.93
C PRO A 173 10.35 -12.22 23.59
N ASP A 174 9.64 -11.12 23.82
CA ASP A 174 8.23 -10.93 23.49
C ASP A 174 8.00 -10.27 22.13
N THR A 175 9.04 -10.07 21.32
CA THR A 175 8.92 -9.52 19.97
C THR A 175 8.23 -10.52 19.05
N ARG A 176 7.11 -10.08 18.42
CA ARG A 176 6.33 -10.89 17.46
C ARG A 176 6.80 -10.73 16.04
N ALA A 177 7.20 -9.51 15.69
CA ALA A 177 7.72 -9.23 14.36
C ALA A 177 8.63 -8.01 14.36
N LEU A 178 9.58 -8.00 13.44
CA LEU A 178 10.34 -6.84 13.04
C LEU A 178 9.92 -6.49 11.62
N PHE A 179 9.30 -5.32 11.44
CA PHE A 179 8.77 -4.83 10.18
C PHE A 179 9.65 -3.70 9.61
N VAL A 180 10.19 -3.91 8.42
CA VAL A 180 11.10 -2.97 7.76
C VAL A 180 10.61 -2.68 6.34
N VAL A 181 10.46 -1.40 6.02
CA VAL A 181 10.16 -0.94 4.66
C VAL A 181 11.48 -0.60 3.96
N ASN A 182 11.79 -1.26 2.85
CA ASN A 182 13.05 -1.08 2.14
C ASN A 182 12.88 -1.20 0.61
N PRO A 183 12.95 -0.12 -0.17
CA PRO A 183 13.24 1.29 0.19
C PRO A 183 12.24 1.90 1.17
N HIS A 184 12.74 2.73 2.08
CA HIS A 184 11.97 3.29 3.19
C HIS A 184 10.95 4.34 2.74
N ASN A 185 9.82 4.42 3.39
CA ASN A 185 8.81 5.46 3.22
C ASN A 185 8.57 6.16 4.58
N PRO A 186 8.82 7.49 4.73
CA PRO A 186 8.83 8.50 3.67
C PRO A 186 10.19 8.88 3.08
N SER A 187 11.31 8.45 3.65
CA SER A 187 12.61 8.99 3.25
C SER A 187 13.08 8.53 1.85
N GLY A 188 12.59 7.39 1.36
CA GLY A 188 13.04 6.80 0.10
C GLY A 188 14.40 6.11 0.17
N THR A 189 15.11 6.21 1.28
CA THR A 189 16.45 5.64 1.44
C THR A 189 16.43 4.12 1.33
N LEU A 190 17.49 3.57 0.81
CA LEU A 190 17.68 2.13 0.67
C LEU A 190 18.81 1.67 1.58
N SER A 191 18.55 0.70 2.44
CA SER A 191 19.60 0.08 3.25
C SER A 191 20.55 -0.69 2.35
N PRO A 192 21.90 -0.57 2.54
CA PRO A 192 22.90 -1.24 1.70
C PRO A 192 22.73 -2.77 1.70
N GLY A 193 22.80 -3.41 0.50
CA GLY A 193 22.44 -4.80 0.31
C GLY A 193 23.14 -5.79 1.28
N ALA A 194 24.48 -5.74 1.36
CA ALA A 194 25.22 -6.65 2.24
C ALA A 194 24.97 -6.41 3.73
N ASP A 195 24.79 -5.14 4.14
CA ASP A 195 24.48 -4.76 5.52
C ASP A 195 23.06 -5.18 5.88
N PHE A 196 22.13 -4.99 4.94
CA PHE A 196 20.74 -5.40 5.09
C PHE A 196 20.62 -6.92 5.20
N ASP A 197 21.32 -7.68 4.38
CA ASP A 197 21.34 -9.16 4.44
C ASP A 197 21.86 -9.65 5.79
N ARG A 198 22.96 -9.07 6.31
CA ARG A 198 23.49 -9.42 7.64
C ARG A 198 22.50 -9.11 8.75
N PHE A 199 21.86 -7.95 8.67
CA PHE A 199 20.82 -7.53 9.60
C PHE A 199 19.64 -8.51 9.60
N VAL A 200 19.06 -8.79 8.43
CA VAL A 200 17.92 -9.71 8.31
C VAL A 200 18.28 -11.10 8.82
N SER A 201 19.48 -11.62 8.45
CA SER A 201 19.95 -12.93 8.90
C SER A 201 20.14 -13.01 10.42
N ALA A 202 20.60 -11.93 11.07
CA ALA A 202 20.71 -11.87 12.51
C ALA A 202 19.35 -11.74 13.21
N ALA A 203 18.45 -10.94 12.65
CA ALA A 203 17.12 -10.69 13.22
C ALA A 203 16.21 -11.92 13.11
N GLN A 204 16.20 -12.62 11.95
CA GLN A 204 15.33 -13.77 11.71
C GLN A 204 15.61 -14.97 12.63
N ALA A 205 16.80 -15.05 13.20
CA ALA A 205 17.13 -16.04 14.22
C ALA A 205 16.44 -15.79 15.58
N ARG A 206 15.85 -14.60 15.76
CA ARG A 206 15.26 -14.14 17.04
C ARG A 206 13.76 -13.83 16.91
N THR A 207 13.28 -13.41 15.74
CA THR A 207 11.88 -13.06 15.49
C THR A 207 11.56 -13.18 14.00
N LEU A 208 10.27 -13.14 13.64
CA LEU A 208 9.85 -13.03 12.24
C LEU A 208 10.28 -11.66 11.69
N VAL A 209 10.96 -11.66 10.53
CA VAL A 209 11.30 -10.43 9.82
C VAL A 209 10.35 -10.25 8.64
N ILE A 210 9.71 -9.08 8.56
CA ILE A 210 8.79 -8.73 7.49
C ILE A 210 9.40 -7.56 6.73
N VAL A 211 9.69 -7.76 5.45
CA VAL A 211 10.28 -6.75 4.57
C VAL A 211 9.24 -6.29 3.57
N ASP A 212 8.85 -5.02 3.66
CA ASP A 212 7.99 -4.37 2.66
C ASP A 212 8.88 -3.80 1.55
N GLU A 213 8.79 -4.40 0.37
CA GLU A 213 9.55 -4.02 -0.82
C GLU A 213 8.68 -3.26 -1.84
N ALA A 214 7.66 -2.53 -1.40
CA ALA A 214 6.71 -1.83 -2.27
C ALA A 214 7.37 -0.90 -3.32
N TYR A 215 8.58 -0.43 -3.06
CA TYR A 215 9.31 0.50 -3.94
C TYR A 215 10.54 -0.11 -4.60
N LEU A 216 10.88 -1.37 -4.29
CA LEU A 216 12.12 -1.97 -4.75
C LEU A 216 12.17 -2.14 -6.27
N ASP A 217 11.04 -2.39 -6.92
CA ASP A 217 10.93 -2.56 -8.38
C ASP A 217 11.32 -1.30 -9.20
N TYR A 218 11.44 -0.14 -8.55
CA TYR A 218 12.00 1.07 -9.18
C TYR A 218 13.54 1.03 -9.30
N ARG A 219 14.20 -0.04 -8.84
CA ARG A 219 15.63 -0.29 -8.96
C ARG A 219 15.91 -1.29 -10.07
N GLU A 220 17.00 -1.09 -10.81
CA GLU A 220 17.45 -2.06 -11.83
C GLU A 220 18.00 -3.32 -11.18
N ASP A 221 18.66 -3.18 -10.04
CA ASP A 221 19.26 -4.24 -9.24
C ASP A 221 18.29 -4.85 -8.20
N ALA A 222 16.96 -4.65 -8.35
CA ALA A 222 15.93 -5.10 -7.41
C ALA A 222 16.06 -6.58 -7.03
N ALA A 223 16.29 -7.46 -8.01
CA ALA A 223 16.44 -8.89 -7.76
C ALA A 223 17.64 -9.24 -6.87
N ALA A 224 18.75 -8.49 -7.00
CA ALA A 224 19.93 -8.66 -6.18
C ALA A 224 19.77 -8.11 -4.76
N LEU A 225 18.87 -7.14 -4.57
CA LEU A 225 18.63 -6.46 -3.29
C LEU A 225 17.44 -7.06 -2.51
N SER A 226 16.58 -7.84 -3.17
CA SER A 226 15.36 -8.39 -2.55
C SER A 226 15.67 -9.40 -1.46
N ALA A 227 14.95 -9.29 -0.35
CA ALA A 227 14.98 -10.27 0.75
C ALA A 227 14.37 -11.64 0.37
N VAL A 228 13.74 -11.78 -0.80
CA VAL A 228 13.28 -13.07 -1.34
C VAL A 228 14.43 -14.09 -1.43
N ARG A 229 15.65 -13.62 -1.66
CA ARG A 229 16.84 -14.49 -1.65
C ARG A 229 17.04 -15.19 -0.30
N LEU A 230 16.77 -14.48 0.79
CA LEU A 230 16.89 -15.01 2.15
C LEU A 230 15.75 -15.99 2.47
N LEU A 231 14.53 -15.70 2.01
CA LEU A 231 13.41 -16.64 2.10
C LEU A 231 13.71 -17.94 1.35
N ARG A 232 14.31 -17.87 0.14
CA ARG A 232 14.72 -19.08 -0.62
C ARG A 232 15.78 -19.90 0.09
N GLN A 233 16.58 -19.27 0.96
CA GLN A 233 17.56 -19.96 1.82
C GLN A 233 16.93 -20.57 3.08
N GLY A 234 15.59 -20.48 3.22
CA GLY A 234 14.86 -21.03 4.36
C GLY A 234 14.85 -20.14 5.60
N GLN A 235 15.26 -18.88 5.48
CA GLN A 235 15.21 -17.94 6.60
C GLN A 235 13.76 -17.55 6.95
N ASN A 236 13.51 -17.21 8.21
CA ASN A 236 12.19 -16.80 8.71
C ASN A 236 11.85 -15.36 8.31
N VAL A 237 11.61 -15.15 7.02
CA VAL A 237 11.38 -13.86 6.39
C VAL A 237 10.08 -13.88 5.61
N VAL A 238 9.29 -12.82 5.74
CA VAL A 238 8.17 -12.51 4.85
C VAL A 238 8.56 -11.33 3.98
N VAL A 239 8.33 -11.43 2.67
CA VAL A 239 8.52 -10.31 1.75
C VAL A 239 7.16 -9.89 1.21
N PHE A 240 6.84 -8.61 1.34
CA PHE A 240 5.61 -8.01 0.84
C PHE A 240 5.87 -7.22 -0.45
N ARG A 241 5.00 -7.38 -1.44
CA ARG A 241 4.99 -6.68 -2.72
C ARG A 241 3.60 -6.16 -3.04
N THR A 242 3.48 -4.90 -3.43
CA THR A 242 2.23 -4.32 -3.91
C THR A 242 2.30 -4.05 -5.41
N LEU A 243 1.19 -4.29 -6.12
CA LEU A 243 1.06 -3.88 -7.52
C LEU A 243 0.51 -2.44 -7.66
N GLY A 244 0.27 -1.76 -6.55
CA GLY A 244 -0.23 -0.38 -6.52
C GLY A 244 0.81 0.69 -6.85
N LYS A 245 2.11 0.34 -6.98
CA LYS A 245 3.19 1.31 -7.25
C LYS A 245 3.63 1.21 -8.71
N ILE A 246 4.73 0.55 -9.04
CA ILE A 246 5.26 0.53 -10.41
C ILE A 246 4.26 -0.02 -11.45
N HIS A 247 3.39 -0.94 -11.04
CA HIS A 247 2.37 -1.54 -11.90
C HIS A 247 1.08 -0.69 -12.04
N ALA A 248 0.96 0.41 -11.27
CA ALA A 248 -0.17 1.35 -11.31
C ALA A 248 -1.55 0.73 -11.05
N LEU A 249 -1.65 -0.28 -10.19
CA LEU A 249 -2.91 -0.96 -9.85
C LEU A 249 -3.45 -0.57 -8.47
N ALA A 250 -3.13 0.62 -7.95
CA ALA A 250 -3.55 1.06 -6.62
C ALA A 250 -5.07 0.99 -6.41
N GLY A 251 -5.87 1.35 -7.41
CA GLY A 251 -7.33 1.28 -7.36
C GLY A 251 -7.91 -0.14 -7.37
N LEU A 252 -7.10 -1.16 -7.67
CA LEU A 252 -7.51 -2.57 -7.68
C LEU A 252 -7.09 -3.32 -6.41
N GLN A 253 -6.35 -2.68 -5.51
CA GLN A 253 -5.97 -3.20 -4.20
C GLN A 253 -5.42 -4.63 -4.26
N VAL A 254 -4.39 -4.84 -5.08
CA VAL A 254 -3.78 -6.15 -5.27
C VAL A 254 -2.28 -6.10 -5.06
N GLY A 255 -1.79 -7.09 -4.33
CA GLY A 255 -0.39 -7.34 -4.06
C GLY A 255 -0.18 -8.81 -3.73
N TYR A 256 0.94 -9.15 -3.14
CA TYR A 256 1.21 -10.48 -2.64
C TYR A 256 2.26 -10.45 -1.54
N ALA A 257 2.24 -11.49 -0.71
CA ALA A 257 3.32 -11.78 0.21
C ALA A 257 3.95 -13.12 -0.13
N LEU A 258 5.25 -13.22 0.13
CA LEU A 258 6.04 -14.45 0.05
C LEU A 258 6.46 -14.79 1.47
N ALA A 259 6.12 -15.98 1.95
CA ALA A 259 6.31 -16.35 3.35
C ALA A 259 6.80 -17.81 3.48
N PRO A 260 7.39 -18.19 4.63
CA PRO A 260 7.60 -19.59 4.95
C PRO A 260 6.30 -20.40 4.81
N THR A 261 6.39 -21.61 4.26
CA THR A 261 5.21 -22.43 3.91
C THR A 261 4.24 -22.65 5.08
N GLY A 262 4.78 -22.83 6.31
CA GLY A 262 3.96 -22.97 7.51
C GLY A 262 3.12 -21.74 7.82
N LEU A 263 3.71 -20.54 7.76
CA LEU A 263 3.01 -19.28 7.99
C LEU A 263 1.99 -19.00 6.87
N ALA A 264 2.38 -19.22 5.62
CA ALA A 264 1.48 -19.09 4.48
C ALA A 264 0.27 -20.03 4.59
N GLY A 265 0.48 -21.26 5.05
CA GLY A 265 -0.57 -22.23 5.34
C GLY A 265 -1.51 -21.76 6.45
N ALA A 266 -0.96 -21.26 7.56
CA ALA A 266 -1.74 -20.74 8.69
C ALA A 266 -2.61 -19.53 8.30
N LEU A 267 -2.08 -18.62 7.47
CA LEU A 267 -2.84 -17.47 6.93
C LEU A 267 -4.00 -17.94 6.04
N ARG A 268 -3.76 -18.88 5.12
CA ARG A 268 -4.80 -19.45 4.26
C ARG A 268 -5.90 -20.17 5.04
N GLN A 269 -5.58 -20.89 6.12
CA GLN A 269 -6.58 -21.50 7.00
C GLN A 269 -7.51 -20.48 7.65
N ARG A 270 -7.07 -19.22 7.80
CA ARG A 270 -7.88 -18.09 8.29
C ARG A 270 -8.55 -17.29 7.17
N GLY A 271 -8.49 -17.78 5.93
CA GLY A 271 -9.09 -17.14 4.74
C GLY A 271 -8.23 -16.06 4.09
N VAL A 272 -7.06 -15.74 4.62
CA VAL A 272 -6.16 -14.74 4.04
C VAL A 272 -5.56 -15.27 2.75
N GLY A 273 -5.72 -14.52 1.67
CA GLY A 273 -5.23 -14.93 0.35
C GLY A 273 -6.01 -16.09 -0.28
N GLY A 274 -7.18 -16.45 0.27
CA GLY A 274 -8.06 -17.46 -0.32
C GLY A 274 -8.82 -16.94 -1.55
N ALA A 275 -9.39 -17.85 -2.35
CA ALA A 275 -10.09 -17.49 -3.58
C ALA A 275 -11.27 -16.55 -3.34
N HIS A 276 -12.03 -16.75 -2.25
CA HIS A 276 -13.16 -15.88 -1.89
C HIS A 276 -12.76 -14.49 -1.37
N ALA A 277 -11.48 -14.27 -1.05
CA ALA A 277 -10.95 -12.96 -0.69
C ALA A 277 -10.48 -12.17 -1.92
N GLN A 278 -10.57 -12.72 -3.10
CA GLN A 278 -10.12 -12.10 -4.35
C GLN A 278 -11.30 -11.70 -5.23
N ASN A 279 -11.05 -10.76 -6.15
CA ASN A 279 -12.00 -10.43 -7.21
C ASN A 279 -11.39 -10.71 -8.60
N GLN A 280 -12.27 -11.01 -9.56
CA GLN A 280 -11.90 -11.41 -10.92
C GLN A 280 -11.03 -10.35 -11.62
N LEU A 281 -11.35 -9.07 -11.41
CA LEU A 281 -10.70 -7.96 -12.14
C LEU A 281 -9.28 -7.74 -11.63
N SER A 282 -9.09 -7.78 -10.30
CA SER A 282 -7.76 -7.63 -9.68
C SER A 282 -6.84 -8.78 -10.05
N LEU A 283 -7.33 -10.03 -10.10
CA LEU A 283 -6.51 -11.18 -10.52
C LEU A 283 -6.10 -11.06 -11.99
N ALA A 284 -7.04 -10.71 -12.87
CA ALA A 284 -6.75 -10.53 -14.30
C ALA A 284 -5.75 -9.39 -14.55
N ALA A 285 -5.93 -8.27 -13.84
CA ALA A 285 -5.03 -7.13 -13.89
C ALA A 285 -3.62 -7.49 -13.40
N ALA A 286 -3.53 -8.17 -12.26
CA ALA A 286 -2.27 -8.61 -11.67
C ALA A 286 -1.50 -9.54 -12.62
N ALA A 287 -2.17 -10.56 -13.15
CA ALA A 287 -1.55 -11.50 -14.09
C ALA A 287 -1.02 -10.80 -15.33
N ALA A 288 -1.81 -9.87 -15.90
CA ALA A 288 -1.42 -9.12 -17.10
C ALA A 288 -0.26 -8.14 -16.82
N ALA A 289 -0.28 -7.46 -15.66
CA ALA A 289 0.75 -6.51 -15.27
C ALA A 289 2.09 -7.21 -15.01
N LEU A 290 2.10 -8.32 -14.26
CA LEU A 290 3.29 -9.12 -13.96
C LEU A 290 3.92 -9.75 -15.21
N ALA A 291 3.12 -10.06 -16.23
CA ALA A 291 3.60 -10.61 -17.50
C ALA A 291 4.23 -9.55 -18.42
N ASP A 292 4.16 -8.26 -18.09
CA ASP A 292 4.69 -7.18 -18.93
C ASP A 292 5.94 -6.52 -18.35
N THR A 293 7.01 -7.28 -18.32
CA THR A 293 8.32 -6.84 -17.82
C THR A 293 8.90 -5.67 -18.64
N VAL A 294 8.51 -5.54 -19.92
CA VAL A 294 8.93 -4.44 -20.81
C VAL A 294 8.35 -3.12 -20.33
N HIS A 295 7.05 -3.08 -20.03
CA HIS A 295 6.39 -1.89 -19.47
C HIS A 295 7.02 -1.49 -18.12
N VAL A 296 7.22 -2.44 -17.21
CA VAL A 296 7.88 -2.21 -15.92
C VAL A 296 9.27 -1.59 -16.10
N ALA A 297 10.08 -2.14 -17.03
CA ALA A 297 11.40 -1.59 -17.31
C ALA A 297 11.34 -0.17 -17.89
N GLN A 298 10.34 0.16 -18.70
CA GLN A 298 10.13 1.52 -19.24
C GLN A 298 9.76 2.50 -18.12
N VAL A 299 8.79 2.15 -17.26
CA VAL A 299 8.39 2.98 -16.11
C VAL A 299 9.57 3.20 -15.16
N ARG A 300 10.32 2.14 -14.85
CA ARG A 300 11.53 2.21 -14.01
C ARG A 300 12.52 3.23 -14.55
N ARG A 301 12.88 3.15 -15.84
CA ARG A 301 13.81 4.11 -16.49
C ARG A 301 13.27 5.53 -16.46
N SER A 302 11.98 5.72 -16.76
CA SER A 302 11.35 7.04 -16.75
C SER A 302 11.40 7.68 -15.36
N VAL A 303 11.03 6.91 -14.32
CA VAL A 303 11.09 7.40 -12.93
C VAL A 303 12.53 7.68 -12.49
N ALA A 304 13.50 6.86 -12.89
CA ALA A 304 14.91 7.09 -12.56
C ALA A 304 15.42 8.40 -13.16
N LEU A 305 15.10 8.69 -14.44
CA LEU A 305 15.46 9.95 -15.11
C LEU A 305 14.80 11.16 -14.43
N GLU A 306 13.52 11.05 -14.11
CA GLU A 306 12.81 12.14 -13.43
C GLU A 306 13.30 12.36 -12.00
N ARG A 307 13.68 11.30 -11.28
CA ARG A 307 14.30 11.40 -9.96
C ARG A 307 15.64 12.16 -10.02
N GLN A 308 16.47 11.90 -11.05
CA GLN A 308 17.71 12.65 -11.28
C GLN A 308 17.42 14.13 -11.56
N ARG A 309 16.40 14.45 -12.37
CA ARG A 309 15.98 15.84 -12.63
C ARG A 309 15.51 16.54 -11.36
N TRP A 310 14.71 15.87 -10.55
CA TRP A 310 14.32 16.37 -9.25
C TRP A 310 15.53 16.69 -8.39
N GLN A 311 16.50 15.78 -8.31
CA GLN A 311 17.71 16.00 -7.53
C GLN A 311 18.50 17.23 -8.00
N GLN A 312 18.62 17.44 -9.32
CA GLN A 312 19.26 18.63 -9.90
C GLN A 312 18.52 19.91 -9.51
N VAL A 313 17.19 19.93 -9.60
CA VAL A 313 16.37 21.10 -9.22
C VAL A 313 16.52 21.39 -7.73
N LEU A 314 16.41 20.38 -6.87
CA LEU A 314 16.53 20.56 -5.41
C LEU A 314 17.91 21.06 -5.01
N THR A 315 18.98 20.54 -5.63
CA THR A 315 20.35 21.03 -5.44
C THR A 315 20.50 22.47 -5.92
N GLY A 316 19.93 22.83 -7.07
CA GLY A 316 19.93 24.20 -7.59
C GLY A 316 19.19 25.20 -6.70
N LEU A 317 18.20 24.74 -5.94
CA LEU A 317 17.48 25.52 -4.93
C LEU A 317 18.20 25.54 -3.56
N GLY A 318 19.36 24.87 -3.42
CA GLY A 318 20.07 24.75 -2.15
C GLY A 318 19.37 23.91 -1.09
N LEU A 319 18.44 23.05 -1.48
CA LEU A 319 17.64 22.25 -0.56
C LEU A 319 18.32 20.90 -0.26
N ARG A 320 18.26 20.49 1.00
CA ARG A 320 18.71 19.18 1.43
C ARG A 320 17.62 18.13 1.13
N SER A 321 17.97 17.04 0.47
CA SER A 321 17.08 15.91 0.20
C SER A 321 17.78 14.58 0.47
N THR A 322 16.96 13.53 0.62
CA THR A 322 17.47 12.16 0.73
C THR A 322 17.82 11.59 -0.65
N GLU A 323 18.68 10.56 -0.67
CA GLU A 323 18.89 9.71 -1.85
C GLU A 323 17.76 8.69 -1.97
N ALA A 324 16.64 9.10 -2.57
CA ALA A 324 15.48 8.25 -2.71
C ALA A 324 15.68 7.19 -3.80
N ALA A 325 15.26 5.95 -3.52
CA ALA A 325 15.26 4.82 -4.44
C ALA A 325 13.87 4.50 -5.03
N GLY A 326 12.80 5.08 -4.47
CA GLY A 326 11.41 4.90 -4.92
C GLY A 326 10.96 5.92 -5.98
N ASN A 327 9.64 6.06 -6.13
CA ASN A 327 8.99 7.01 -7.03
C ASN A 327 8.58 8.33 -6.35
N PHE A 328 9.39 8.81 -5.44
CA PHE A 328 9.17 10.08 -4.75
C PHE A 328 10.50 10.70 -4.32
N VAL A 329 10.47 11.99 -4.00
CA VAL A 329 11.56 12.71 -3.33
C VAL A 329 11.12 13.10 -1.93
N PHE A 330 12.08 13.16 -0.99
CA PHE A 330 11.86 13.65 0.36
C PHE A 330 12.87 14.75 0.63
N VAL A 331 12.39 15.97 0.87
CA VAL A 331 13.20 17.19 0.83
C VAL A 331 12.89 18.11 2.01
N ASP A 332 13.94 18.65 2.62
CA ASP A 332 13.86 19.68 3.65
C ASP A 332 13.74 21.07 3.01
N THR A 333 12.59 21.69 3.17
CA THR A 333 12.33 23.02 2.62
C THR A 333 12.75 24.16 3.55
N GLY A 334 13.14 23.83 4.80
CA GLY A 334 13.43 24.81 5.84
C GLY A 334 12.19 25.61 6.30
N ARG A 335 11.01 25.33 5.70
CA ARG A 335 9.73 25.99 6.03
C ARG A 335 8.76 24.98 6.59
N PRO A 336 7.80 25.39 7.46
CA PRO A 336 6.79 24.48 7.98
C PRO A 336 6.03 23.78 6.85
N HIS A 337 5.92 22.45 6.92
CA HIS A 337 5.23 21.61 5.92
C HIS A 337 3.85 22.15 5.56
N ALA A 338 3.06 22.58 6.57
CA ALA A 338 1.70 23.08 6.34
C ALA A 338 1.68 24.31 5.41
N ALA A 339 2.66 25.21 5.56
CA ALA A 339 2.76 26.40 4.71
C ALA A 339 3.15 26.01 3.27
N VAL A 340 4.13 25.12 3.11
CA VAL A 340 4.56 24.64 1.78
C VAL A 340 3.43 23.86 1.09
N ALA A 341 2.75 22.97 1.81
CA ALA A 341 1.63 22.19 1.27
C ALA A 341 0.46 23.08 0.84
N ALA A 342 0.11 24.10 1.64
CA ALA A 342 -0.93 25.07 1.28
C ALA A 342 -0.55 25.89 0.05
N GLY A 343 0.69 26.38 -0.02
CA GLY A 343 1.18 27.14 -1.18
C GLY A 343 1.21 26.29 -2.47
N LEU A 344 1.67 25.05 -2.39
CA LEU A 344 1.63 24.11 -3.52
C LEU A 344 0.20 23.80 -3.97
N LEU A 345 -0.72 23.62 -3.02
CA LEU A 345 -2.13 23.37 -3.33
C LEU A 345 -2.77 24.57 -4.05
N GLN A 346 -2.45 25.79 -3.67
CA GLN A 346 -2.86 27.01 -4.38
C GLN A 346 -2.33 27.06 -5.82
N GLN A 347 -1.18 26.44 -6.08
CA GLN A 347 -0.60 26.26 -7.42
C GLN A 347 -1.16 24.99 -8.12
N GLY A 348 -2.18 24.35 -7.54
CA GLY A 348 -2.81 23.16 -8.08
C GLY A 348 -1.94 21.88 -7.96
N VAL A 349 -1.07 21.79 -6.96
CA VAL A 349 -0.24 20.61 -6.69
C VAL A 349 -0.47 20.13 -5.26
N ARG A 350 -0.95 18.89 -5.11
CA ARG A 350 -1.12 18.24 -3.81
C ARG A 350 0.08 17.34 -3.52
N ILE A 351 0.66 17.50 -2.32
CA ILE A 351 1.77 16.69 -1.81
C ILE A 351 1.36 15.86 -0.60
N ALA A 352 2.23 14.96 -0.16
CA ALA A 352 1.96 14.08 0.98
C ALA A 352 1.75 14.87 2.29
N ARG A 353 1.13 14.19 3.27
CA ARG A 353 1.00 14.70 4.65
C ARG A 353 2.37 14.93 5.30
N VAL A 354 2.39 15.65 6.41
CA VAL A 354 3.58 15.75 7.27
C VAL A 354 3.96 14.39 7.86
N PHE A 355 5.25 14.20 8.12
CA PHE A 355 5.83 13.02 8.78
C PHE A 355 6.64 13.46 10.00
N ALA A 356 5.93 13.66 11.13
CA ALA A 356 6.60 14.05 12.38
C ALA A 356 7.73 13.07 12.76
N PRO A 357 8.85 13.57 13.29
CA PRO A 357 9.12 14.95 13.70
C PRO A 357 9.71 15.86 12.59
N TYR A 358 9.68 15.45 11.33
CA TYR A 358 10.30 16.17 10.20
C TYR A 358 9.35 17.23 9.66
N ASP A 359 9.05 18.25 10.48
CA ASP A 359 8.00 19.25 10.19
C ASP A 359 8.32 20.24 9.08
N THR A 360 9.58 20.28 8.62
CA THR A 360 10.02 21.08 7.45
C THR A 360 10.21 20.25 6.19
N TRP A 361 10.07 18.94 6.30
CA TRP A 361 10.26 18.03 5.18
C TRP A 361 8.94 17.78 4.44
N VAL A 362 9.04 17.72 3.13
CA VAL A 362 7.92 17.38 2.25
C VAL A 362 8.27 16.14 1.42
N ARG A 363 7.29 15.25 1.20
CA ARG A 363 7.40 14.14 0.26
C ARG A 363 6.55 14.44 -0.96
N ILE A 364 7.17 14.38 -2.15
CA ILE A 364 6.54 14.65 -3.44
C ILE A 364 6.69 13.42 -4.31
N THR A 365 5.58 12.87 -4.80
CA THR A 365 5.59 11.76 -5.76
C THR A 365 6.19 12.22 -7.09
N ILE A 366 6.96 11.37 -7.73
CA ILE A 366 7.51 11.60 -9.07
C ILE A 366 6.45 11.23 -10.10
N GLY A 367 5.98 12.24 -10.82
CA GLY A 367 5.02 12.11 -11.90
C GLY A 367 5.66 11.93 -13.28
N THR A 368 4.89 12.19 -14.33
CA THR A 368 5.39 12.32 -15.70
C THR A 368 6.29 13.55 -15.84
N PRO A 369 7.09 13.68 -16.93
CA PRO A 369 7.93 14.86 -17.13
C PRO A 369 7.16 16.20 -17.11
N ALA A 370 5.92 16.23 -17.57
CA ALA A 370 5.07 17.44 -17.54
C ALA A 370 4.61 17.77 -16.13
N GLU A 371 4.14 16.76 -15.40
CA GLU A 371 3.71 16.90 -14.00
C GLU A 371 4.86 17.34 -13.10
N ASN A 372 6.03 16.75 -13.27
CA ASN A 372 7.22 17.12 -12.50
C ASN A 372 7.65 18.56 -12.76
N ARG A 373 7.67 19.02 -14.03
CA ARG A 373 7.98 20.43 -14.33
C ARG A 373 7.01 21.39 -13.65
N ARG A 374 5.69 21.09 -13.68
CA ARG A 374 4.66 21.88 -12.99
C ARG A 374 4.92 21.92 -11.49
N ALA A 375 5.20 20.77 -10.87
CA ALA A 375 5.48 20.69 -9.43
C ALA A 375 6.78 21.39 -9.03
N GLN A 376 7.85 21.30 -9.84
CA GLN A 376 9.13 21.97 -9.62
C GLN A 376 8.99 23.49 -9.72
N GLN A 377 8.24 23.98 -10.70
CA GLN A 377 7.94 25.42 -10.84
C GLN A 377 7.14 25.94 -9.65
N ALA A 378 6.07 25.19 -9.27
CA ALA A 378 5.26 25.53 -8.10
C ALA A 378 6.09 25.57 -6.82
N LEU A 379 6.99 24.58 -6.61
CA LEU A 379 7.89 24.55 -5.45
C LEU A 379 8.82 25.78 -5.44
N GLY A 380 9.41 26.12 -6.58
CA GLY A 380 10.26 27.32 -6.72
C GLY A 380 9.51 28.59 -6.34
N HIS A 381 8.27 28.79 -6.83
CA HIS A 381 7.44 29.95 -6.48
C HIS A 381 7.06 30.00 -4.98
N VAL A 382 6.76 28.85 -4.38
CA VAL A 382 6.38 28.79 -2.95
C VAL A 382 7.57 29.06 -2.05
N LEU A 383 8.79 28.73 -2.49
CA LEU A 383 10.02 28.92 -1.71
C LEU A 383 10.71 30.28 -1.94
N ALA A 384 10.39 30.98 -3.04
CA ALA A 384 10.84 32.35 -3.25
C ALA A 384 10.17 33.31 -2.24
#